data_27755c0cfd99aad7dd5af9b947207a5f
#
_entry.id   27755c0cfd99aad7dd5af9b947207a5f
#
_cell.length_a   1.000
_cell.length_b   1.000
_cell.length_c   1.000
_cell.angle_alpha   90.00
_cell.angle_beta   90.00
_cell.angle_gamma   90.00
#
_symmetry.space_group_name_H-M   'P 1'
#
loop_
_entity.id
_entity.type
_entity.pdbx_description
1 polymer ?
#
loop_
_entity_poly.entity_id
_entity_poly.type
_entity_poly.pdbx_seq_one_letter_code
_entity_poly.pdbx_strand_id
1 'polypeptide(L)'
;MSIGQRAFFSTLLAALLAAARTEAQGQCTVLDQNIFVRDTLREMYLWYQTLPDLDPALYPSPEAYLDAVRLRPQDESFSYVSSAEATSSFYSASQYVGLGFSLQWVRDSRARLAQVFPDSPASEASLARGDYLVAIAGRPIEELADPAAFDAAIGPTEIGVSVEIRWRSQFGEERSAVLTKRAVTIPTVSQKEVFDVDGLPVGYVHLRNFVEPSVGALDAAFAEFQARGVTDIVLDLRYNGGGLIEVARHLGSLIGGVRTNTQVFVELAHNDKNTFRDRTFRFDDPPQSLDVPRLVVIATRASASASELVIAGLDPFIPVTVVGDRTYGKPVGQYGFEFCDKVLFPVSFRSRNAAGQTDYFDGLPVDCPASDNLDRALGDPAESSLAEALSFLRTGRCSASALQEAQAAREPGVRLTGWASLLNAH
;
A
#
# COMPACT_ATOMS: atom_id res chain seq x y z
N MET A 1 44.55 14.92 47.32
CA MET A 1 44.35 13.49 47.09
C MET A 1 42.99 13.35 46.42
N SER A 2 42.78 12.89 45.28
CA SER A 2 43.47 12.48 44.07
C SER A 2 42.36 12.26 43.06
N ILE A 3 42.30 13.07 41.98
CA ILE A 3 41.29 13.06 40.91
C ILE A 3 41.60 11.97 39.86
N GLY A 4 42.40 10.96 40.23
CA GLY A 4 42.97 10.01 39.25
C GLY A 4 42.36 8.62 39.17
N GLN A 5 41.30 8.27 39.88
CA GLN A 5 40.81 6.90 39.94
C GLN A 5 39.40 6.61 39.40
N ARG A 6 38.67 7.61 38.88
CA ARG A 6 37.34 7.38 38.31
C ARG A 6 37.28 7.24 36.79
N ALA A 7 38.35 7.46 36.06
CA ALA A 7 38.37 7.39 34.59
C ALA A 7 38.67 6.01 33.99
N PHE A 8 39.25 5.09 34.78
CA PHE A 8 39.68 3.77 34.26
C PHE A 8 38.57 2.67 34.26
N PHE A 9 37.52 2.84 35.08
CA PHE A 9 36.44 1.85 35.15
C PHE A 9 35.36 2.05 34.09
N SER A 10 35.19 3.23 33.51
CA SER A 10 34.17 3.50 32.47
C SER A 10 34.59 3.01 31.11
N THR A 11 35.85 2.94 30.78
CA THR A 11 36.35 2.53 29.48
C THR A 11 36.37 1.01 29.31
N LEU A 12 36.55 0.24 30.38
CA LEU A 12 36.52 -1.23 30.32
C LEU A 12 35.08 -1.78 30.17
N LEU A 13 34.11 -1.12 30.79
CA LEU A 13 32.69 -1.53 30.70
C LEU A 13 32.11 -1.23 29.32
N ALA A 14 32.50 -0.12 28.67
CA ALA A 14 32.11 0.18 27.31
C ALA A 14 32.73 -0.75 26.26
N ALA A 15 33.98 -1.21 26.49
CA ALA A 15 34.62 -2.17 25.60
C ALA A 15 34.02 -3.59 25.73
N LEU A 16 33.59 -4.00 26.94
CA LEU A 16 32.93 -5.29 27.18
C LEU A 16 31.49 -5.30 26.61
N LEU A 17 30.77 -4.17 26.64
CA LEU A 17 29.45 -4.05 26.02
C LEU A 17 29.51 -3.97 24.50
N ALA A 18 30.58 -3.43 23.92
CA ALA A 18 30.81 -3.45 22.48
C ALA A 18 31.21 -4.85 21.97
N ALA A 19 32.03 -5.59 22.72
CA ALA A 19 32.40 -6.97 22.39
C ALA A 19 31.22 -7.94 22.50
N ALA A 20 30.34 -7.76 23.49
CA ALA A 20 29.14 -8.59 23.66
C ALA A 20 28.06 -8.32 22.56
N ARG A 21 28.08 -7.15 21.90
CA ARG A 21 27.21 -6.87 20.76
C ARG A 21 27.71 -7.45 19.44
N THR A 22 29.01 -7.74 19.31
CA THR A 22 29.59 -8.34 18.10
C THR A 22 29.47 -9.87 18.07
N GLU A 23 29.21 -10.55 19.19
CA GLU A 23 29.02 -12.01 19.22
C GLU A 23 27.57 -12.47 19.00
N ALA A 24 26.58 -11.55 18.95
CA ALA A 24 25.18 -11.86 18.75
C ALA A 24 24.69 -11.63 17.30
N GLN A 25 25.54 -11.17 16.39
CA GLN A 25 25.25 -11.22 14.94
C GLN A 25 25.64 -12.61 14.45
N GLY A 26 24.67 -13.55 14.50
CA GLY A 26 24.81 -14.84 13.84
C GLY A 26 25.31 -14.66 12.41
N GLN A 27 26.09 -15.61 11.91
CA GLN A 27 26.56 -15.54 10.51
C GLN A 27 25.33 -15.45 9.62
N CYS A 28 25.21 -14.39 8.81
CA CYS A 28 24.06 -14.18 7.90
C CYS A 28 24.18 -15.12 6.68
N THR A 29 24.40 -16.41 6.91
CA THR A 29 24.33 -17.41 5.85
C THR A 29 22.88 -17.61 5.40
N VAL A 30 22.67 -18.15 4.21
CA VAL A 30 21.33 -18.49 3.73
C VAL A 30 20.60 -19.42 4.72
N LEU A 31 21.31 -20.38 5.28
CA LEU A 31 20.75 -21.29 6.28
C LEU A 31 20.29 -20.54 7.54
N ASP A 32 21.09 -19.61 8.07
CA ASP A 32 20.71 -18.81 9.23
C ASP A 32 19.46 -17.96 8.94
N GLN A 33 19.39 -17.36 7.74
CA GLN A 33 18.22 -16.59 7.30
C GLN A 33 16.96 -17.48 7.20
N ASN A 34 17.09 -18.67 6.60
CA ASN A 34 15.97 -19.61 6.48
C ASN A 34 15.50 -20.13 7.85
N ILE A 35 16.43 -20.38 8.78
CA ILE A 35 16.12 -20.75 10.17
C ILE A 35 15.37 -19.62 10.87
N PHE A 36 15.80 -18.35 10.68
CA PHE A 36 15.10 -17.19 11.24
C PHE A 36 13.66 -17.11 10.74
N VAL A 37 13.44 -17.29 9.42
CA VAL A 37 12.09 -17.32 8.84
C VAL A 37 11.26 -18.43 9.47
N ARG A 38 11.78 -19.65 9.56
CA ARG A 38 11.10 -20.78 10.19
C ARG A 38 10.67 -20.47 11.62
N ASP A 39 11.59 -19.99 12.44
CA ASP A 39 11.37 -19.80 13.88
C ASP A 39 10.41 -18.63 14.12
N THR A 40 10.53 -17.55 13.33
CA THR A 40 9.59 -16.42 13.36
C THR A 40 8.18 -16.87 12.94
N LEU A 41 8.03 -17.67 11.89
CA LEU A 41 6.74 -18.19 11.47
C LEU A 41 6.13 -19.10 12.54
N ARG A 42 6.90 -20.00 13.15
CA ARG A 42 6.43 -20.88 14.22
C ARG A 42 5.91 -20.10 15.42
N GLU A 43 6.45 -18.91 15.67
CA GLU A 43 6.02 -18.07 16.80
C GLU A 43 4.89 -17.11 16.39
N MET A 44 5.06 -16.35 15.32
CA MET A 44 4.23 -15.18 15.02
C MET A 44 3.17 -15.39 13.97
N TYR A 45 3.30 -16.41 13.10
CA TYR A 45 2.39 -16.60 11.98
C TYR A 45 0.98 -16.92 12.46
N LEU A 46 -0.02 -16.23 11.89
CA LEU A 46 -1.42 -16.41 12.28
C LEU A 46 -1.89 -17.88 12.15
N TRP A 47 -1.40 -18.57 11.15
CA TRP A 47 -1.74 -19.96 10.84
C TRP A 47 -0.56 -20.91 11.12
N TYR A 48 0.23 -20.66 12.17
CA TYR A 48 1.45 -21.42 12.46
C TYR A 48 1.22 -22.94 12.60
N GLN A 49 0.02 -23.35 13.01
CA GLN A 49 -0.34 -24.78 13.18
C GLN A 49 -0.41 -25.54 11.85
N THR A 50 -0.50 -24.83 10.72
CA THR A 50 -0.57 -25.42 9.38
C THR A 50 0.79 -25.48 8.68
N LEU A 51 1.84 -24.96 9.31
CA LEU A 51 3.18 -24.92 8.71
C LEU A 51 3.71 -26.34 8.48
N PRO A 52 4.16 -26.68 7.26
CA PRO A 52 4.84 -27.95 7.01
C PRO A 52 6.21 -27.95 7.67
N ASP A 53 6.66 -29.12 8.13
CA ASP A 53 8.01 -29.29 8.68
C ASP A 53 9.02 -29.58 7.55
N LEU A 54 9.49 -28.52 6.93
CA LEU A 54 10.47 -28.56 5.83
C LEU A 54 11.86 -28.16 6.34
N ASP A 55 12.91 -28.83 5.84
CA ASP A 55 14.30 -28.54 6.21
C ASP A 55 14.74 -27.21 5.57
N PRO A 56 15.04 -26.14 6.37
CA PRO A 56 15.52 -24.87 5.86
C PRO A 56 16.79 -24.95 5.00
N ALA A 57 17.63 -25.97 5.20
CA ALA A 57 18.88 -26.15 4.45
C ALA A 57 18.66 -26.46 2.96
N LEU A 58 17.47 -26.88 2.56
CA LEU A 58 17.16 -27.26 1.18
C LEU A 58 16.76 -26.07 0.30
N TYR A 59 16.65 -24.87 0.84
CA TYR A 59 16.15 -23.70 0.13
C TYR A 59 17.24 -22.66 -0.14
N PRO A 60 17.28 -22.10 -1.37
CA PRO A 60 18.36 -21.20 -1.78
C PRO A 60 18.26 -19.79 -1.19
N SER A 61 17.12 -19.41 -0.60
CA SER A 61 16.92 -18.10 0.00
C SER A 61 15.75 -18.09 1.00
N PRO A 62 15.69 -17.11 1.92
CA PRO A 62 14.57 -16.97 2.85
C PRO A 62 13.23 -16.72 2.14
N GLU A 63 13.23 -16.07 0.98
CA GLU A 63 12.03 -15.88 0.15
C GLU A 63 11.51 -17.23 -0.38
N ALA A 64 12.41 -18.07 -0.89
CA ALA A 64 12.06 -19.39 -1.41
C ALA A 64 11.56 -20.32 -0.28
N TYR A 65 12.17 -20.24 0.91
CA TYR A 65 11.69 -20.99 2.07
C TYR A 65 10.30 -20.53 2.52
N LEU A 66 10.09 -19.21 2.67
CA LEU A 66 8.79 -18.63 3.02
C LEU A 66 7.70 -19.07 2.02
N ASP A 67 8.00 -19.01 0.73
CA ASP A 67 7.06 -19.42 -0.32
C ASP A 67 6.64 -20.88 -0.21
N ALA A 68 7.58 -21.75 0.20
CA ALA A 68 7.32 -23.18 0.36
C ALA A 68 6.48 -23.52 1.59
N VAL A 69 6.54 -22.71 2.68
CA VAL A 69 5.90 -23.06 3.97
C VAL A 69 4.62 -22.29 4.26
N ARG A 70 4.35 -21.16 3.61
CA ARG A 70 3.16 -20.36 3.88
C ARG A 70 1.87 -21.06 3.46
N LEU A 71 0.77 -20.79 4.19
CA LEU A 71 -0.54 -21.43 3.97
C LEU A 71 -1.18 -20.92 2.67
N ARG A 72 -1.39 -21.81 1.71
CA ARG A 72 -2.15 -21.52 0.48
C ARG A 72 -3.57 -22.11 0.56
N PRO A 73 -4.60 -21.44 0.00
CA PRO A 73 -4.55 -20.17 -0.75
C PRO A 73 -4.66 -18.90 0.12
N GLN A 74 -4.82 -19.01 1.45
CA GLN A 74 -5.11 -17.89 2.36
C GLN A 74 -3.98 -16.86 2.39
N ASP A 75 -2.73 -17.31 2.35
CA ASP A 75 -1.53 -16.48 2.30
C ASP A 75 -0.75 -16.72 1.00
N GLU A 76 -1.40 -16.55 -0.13
CA GLU A 76 -0.72 -16.75 -1.42
C GLU A 76 0.37 -15.68 -1.66
N SER A 77 0.18 -14.46 -1.13
CA SER A 77 1.05 -13.32 -1.40
C SER A 77 1.16 -12.30 -0.26
N PHE A 78 0.53 -12.54 0.88
CA PHE A 78 0.52 -11.55 1.96
C PHE A 78 1.86 -11.52 2.72
N SER A 79 2.37 -12.70 3.14
CA SER A 79 3.69 -12.78 3.78
C SER A 79 4.81 -12.62 2.75
N TYR A 80 5.83 -11.81 3.07
CA TYR A 80 6.96 -11.56 2.19
C TYR A 80 8.23 -11.21 2.97
N VAL A 81 9.35 -11.24 2.27
CA VAL A 81 10.64 -10.71 2.74
C VAL A 81 11.00 -9.51 1.87
N SER A 82 11.54 -8.47 2.48
CA SER A 82 11.99 -7.24 1.81
C SER A 82 13.37 -6.84 2.30
N SER A 83 14.06 -5.98 1.55
CA SER A 83 15.27 -5.31 2.01
C SER A 83 14.95 -4.36 3.17
N ALA A 84 15.81 -4.32 4.19
CA ALA A 84 15.66 -3.40 5.33
C ALA A 84 15.75 -1.93 4.88
N GLU A 85 16.67 -1.62 3.96
CA GLU A 85 16.84 -0.29 3.39
C GLU A 85 15.60 0.16 2.61
N ALA A 86 15.08 -0.68 1.70
CA ALA A 86 13.88 -0.36 0.92
C ALA A 86 12.65 -0.18 1.83
N THR A 87 12.51 -1.04 2.85
CA THR A 87 11.44 -0.94 3.85
C THR A 87 11.51 0.39 4.62
N SER A 88 12.68 0.72 5.13
CA SER A 88 12.90 1.97 5.87
C SER A 88 12.61 3.19 5.00
N SER A 89 13.17 3.26 3.79
CA SER A 89 12.97 4.36 2.84
C SER A 89 11.50 4.56 2.48
N PHE A 90 10.77 3.45 2.28
CA PHE A 90 9.34 3.51 1.96
C PHE A 90 8.51 4.05 3.12
N TYR A 91 8.63 3.48 4.32
CA TYR A 91 7.77 3.87 5.44
C TYR A 91 8.11 5.23 6.03
N SER A 92 9.40 5.61 6.08
CA SER A 92 9.83 6.88 6.68
C SER A 92 9.81 8.07 5.72
N ALA A 93 10.00 7.85 4.41
CA ALA A 93 10.17 8.91 3.43
C ALA A 93 9.26 8.79 2.19
N SER A 94 8.43 7.76 2.08
CA SER A 94 7.65 7.47 0.88
C SER A 94 8.53 7.36 -0.38
N GLN A 95 9.71 6.74 -0.24
CA GLN A 95 10.72 6.63 -1.30
C GLN A 95 10.97 5.19 -1.70
N TYR A 96 11.31 5.00 -2.97
CA TYR A 96 11.79 3.75 -3.52
C TYR A 96 12.83 4.01 -4.63
N VAL A 97 13.63 3.01 -4.95
CA VAL A 97 14.56 3.08 -6.09
C VAL A 97 13.85 2.56 -7.34
N GLY A 98 13.70 3.41 -8.36
CA GLY A 98 12.99 3.02 -9.58
C GLY A 98 12.99 4.09 -10.67
N LEU A 99 12.12 3.91 -11.65
CA LEU A 99 11.96 4.79 -12.80
C LEU A 99 10.91 5.88 -12.60
N GLY A 100 9.97 5.70 -11.65
CA GLY A 100 9.02 6.73 -11.27
C GLY A 100 7.64 6.62 -11.90
N PHE A 101 7.17 5.42 -12.18
CA PHE A 101 5.80 5.18 -12.64
C PHE A 101 5.16 3.96 -11.98
N SER A 102 3.85 3.87 -12.06
CA SER A 102 3.09 2.66 -11.78
C SER A 102 2.30 2.21 -13.00
N LEU A 103 2.05 0.89 -13.09
CA LEU A 103 1.38 0.26 -14.23
C LEU A 103 0.02 -0.30 -13.84
N GLN A 104 -0.87 -0.29 -14.83
CA GLN A 104 -2.09 -1.09 -14.84
C GLN A 104 -2.08 -1.99 -16.08
N TRP A 105 -2.15 -3.30 -15.84
CA TRP A 105 -2.36 -4.26 -16.90
C TRP A 105 -3.80 -4.18 -17.37
N VAL A 106 -3.99 -4.03 -18.68
CA VAL A 106 -5.28 -4.02 -19.33
C VAL A 106 -5.42 -5.28 -20.21
N ARG A 107 -6.58 -5.46 -20.85
CA ARG A 107 -6.82 -6.63 -21.70
C ARG A 107 -5.72 -6.82 -22.75
N ASP A 108 -5.55 -8.08 -23.20
CA ASP A 108 -4.58 -8.49 -24.21
C ASP A 108 -3.12 -8.26 -23.83
N SER A 109 -2.77 -8.45 -22.52
CA SER A 109 -1.42 -8.29 -21.98
C SER A 109 -0.77 -6.94 -22.27
N ARG A 110 -1.59 -5.90 -22.47
CA ARG A 110 -1.11 -4.53 -22.60
C ARG A 110 -0.98 -3.87 -21.24
N ALA A 111 -0.01 -2.98 -21.08
CA ALA A 111 0.17 -2.21 -19.87
C ALA A 111 0.08 -0.71 -20.16
N ARG A 112 -0.61 0.01 -19.26
CA ARG A 112 -0.72 1.48 -19.31
C ARG A 112 -0.15 2.09 -18.03
N LEU A 113 0.38 3.30 -18.14
CA LEU A 113 0.83 4.04 -16.98
C LEU A 113 -0.37 4.53 -16.18
N ALA A 114 -0.47 4.05 -14.94
CA ALA A 114 -1.51 4.47 -14.01
C ALA A 114 -1.14 5.80 -13.32
N GLN A 115 0.12 5.95 -12.95
CA GLN A 115 0.69 7.18 -12.40
C GLN A 115 2.12 7.37 -12.91
N VAL A 116 2.54 8.62 -13.00
CA VAL A 116 3.95 9.03 -13.15
C VAL A 116 4.25 10.00 -12.02
N PHE A 117 5.27 9.69 -11.23
CA PHE A 117 5.62 10.49 -10.06
C PHE A 117 6.47 11.71 -10.47
N PRO A 118 6.25 12.87 -9.84
CA PRO A 118 7.05 14.06 -10.13
C PRO A 118 8.53 13.84 -9.82
N ASP A 119 9.39 14.62 -10.42
CA ASP A 119 10.84 14.57 -10.22
C ASP A 119 11.44 13.17 -10.35
N SER A 120 10.94 12.37 -11.29
CA SER A 120 11.36 11.01 -11.58
C SER A 120 11.95 10.88 -12.98
N PRO A 121 12.75 9.82 -13.26
CA PRO A 121 13.23 9.55 -14.62
C PRO A 121 12.10 9.49 -15.66
N ALA A 122 10.95 8.90 -15.29
CA ALA A 122 9.79 8.82 -16.18
C ALA A 122 9.19 10.20 -16.47
N SER A 123 9.04 11.06 -15.44
CA SER A 123 8.49 12.41 -15.63
C SER A 123 9.42 13.28 -16.47
N GLU A 124 10.74 13.18 -16.30
CA GLU A 124 11.74 13.89 -17.10
C GLU A 124 11.72 13.47 -18.57
N ALA A 125 11.41 12.20 -18.83
CA ALA A 125 11.24 11.69 -20.19
C ALA A 125 9.85 11.99 -20.78
N SER A 126 8.97 12.70 -20.04
CA SER A 126 7.61 13.06 -20.46
C SER A 126 6.68 11.86 -20.65
N LEU A 127 6.88 10.79 -19.88
CA LEU A 127 5.86 9.76 -19.72
C LEU A 127 4.69 10.36 -18.93
N ALA A 128 3.48 9.95 -19.25
CA ALA A 128 2.25 10.47 -18.65
C ALA A 128 1.26 9.35 -18.31
N ARG A 129 0.36 9.61 -17.33
CA ARG A 129 -0.79 8.73 -17.09
C ARG A 129 -1.53 8.48 -18.39
N GLY A 130 -1.90 7.22 -18.61
CA GLY A 130 -2.62 6.78 -19.79
C GLY A 130 -1.75 6.37 -20.98
N ASP A 131 -0.46 6.66 -20.99
CA ASP A 131 0.46 6.16 -22.00
C ASP A 131 0.53 4.63 -21.98
N TYR A 132 0.73 4.04 -23.16
CA TYR A 132 0.90 2.60 -23.32
C TYR A 132 2.38 2.24 -23.26
N LEU A 133 2.76 1.35 -22.36
CA LEU A 133 4.08 0.75 -22.39
C LEU A 133 4.16 -0.20 -23.60
N VAL A 134 5.20 -0.06 -24.41
CA VAL A 134 5.37 -0.82 -25.66
C VAL A 134 6.47 -1.88 -25.50
N ALA A 135 7.61 -1.49 -24.92
CA ALA A 135 8.70 -2.43 -24.66
C ALA A 135 9.59 -1.96 -23.51
N ILE A 136 10.24 -2.92 -22.85
CA ILE A 136 11.27 -2.71 -21.83
C ILE A 136 12.52 -3.46 -22.26
N ALA A 137 13.68 -2.79 -22.31
CA ALA A 137 14.97 -3.37 -22.74
C ALA A 137 14.85 -4.13 -24.09
N GLY A 138 14.10 -3.57 -25.03
CA GLY A 138 13.85 -4.15 -26.35
C GLY A 138 12.82 -5.29 -26.39
N ARG A 139 12.32 -5.78 -25.24
CA ARG A 139 11.31 -6.85 -25.16
C ARG A 139 9.89 -6.26 -25.22
N PRO A 140 9.01 -6.75 -26.11
CA PRO A 140 7.62 -6.31 -26.18
C PRO A 140 6.89 -6.53 -24.84
N ILE A 141 6.00 -5.59 -24.48
CA ILE A 141 5.29 -5.65 -23.19
C ILE A 141 4.40 -6.88 -23.06
N GLU A 142 3.86 -7.38 -24.17
CA GLU A 142 3.01 -8.55 -24.20
C GLU A 142 3.73 -9.83 -23.74
N GLU A 143 5.07 -9.86 -23.87
CA GLU A 143 5.93 -10.96 -23.38
C GLU A 143 6.28 -10.81 -21.89
N LEU A 144 5.92 -9.70 -21.26
CA LEU A 144 6.28 -9.32 -19.90
C LEU A 144 5.10 -9.35 -18.93
N ALA A 145 3.99 -9.97 -19.29
CA ALA A 145 2.82 -10.11 -18.40
C ALA A 145 3.09 -11.02 -17.19
N ASP A 146 4.08 -11.91 -17.29
CA ASP A 146 4.59 -12.68 -16.15
C ASP A 146 5.48 -11.79 -15.28
N PRO A 147 5.26 -11.72 -13.93
CA PRO A 147 6.05 -10.86 -13.05
C PRO A 147 7.55 -11.11 -13.10
N ALA A 148 8.00 -12.36 -13.17
CA ALA A 148 9.43 -12.67 -13.21
C ALA A 148 10.06 -12.22 -14.55
N ALA A 149 9.33 -12.33 -15.66
CA ALA A 149 9.76 -11.83 -16.95
C ALA A 149 9.84 -10.29 -16.96
N PHE A 150 8.89 -9.61 -16.29
CA PHE A 150 8.88 -8.16 -16.12
C PHE A 150 10.09 -7.71 -15.28
N ASP A 151 10.30 -8.32 -14.11
CA ASP A 151 11.41 -8.02 -13.21
C ASP A 151 12.77 -8.22 -13.90
N ALA A 152 12.91 -9.29 -14.68
CA ALA A 152 14.12 -9.54 -15.45
C ALA A 152 14.38 -8.48 -16.54
N ALA A 153 13.32 -7.94 -17.15
CA ALA A 153 13.44 -6.89 -18.17
C ALA A 153 13.72 -5.51 -17.58
N ILE A 154 13.05 -5.16 -16.47
CA ILE A 154 13.25 -3.88 -15.77
C ILE A 154 14.60 -3.83 -15.05
N GLY A 155 15.18 -5.01 -14.73
CA GLY A 155 16.47 -5.15 -14.06
C GLY A 155 16.45 -4.84 -12.56
N PRO A 156 17.62 -4.96 -11.87
CA PRO A 156 17.72 -4.83 -10.43
C PRO A 156 17.28 -3.46 -9.91
N THR A 157 16.73 -3.44 -8.68
CA THR A 157 16.28 -2.22 -7.99
C THR A 157 17.48 -1.52 -7.33
N GLU A 158 18.38 -0.97 -8.16
CA GLU A 158 19.61 -0.32 -7.74
C GLU A 158 19.78 1.03 -8.44
N ILE A 159 20.30 2.02 -7.69
CA ILE A 159 20.60 3.36 -8.24
C ILE A 159 21.66 3.24 -9.36
N GLY A 160 21.41 3.93 -10.48
CA GLY A 160 22.32 3.95 -11.62
C GLY A 160 22.04 2.86 -12.69
N VAL A 161 21.18 1.89 -12.40
CA VAL A 161 20.75 0.92 -13.40
C VAL A 161 19.91 1.62 -14.45
N SER A 162 20.32 1.50 -15.71
CA SER A 162 19.67 2.13 -16.86
C SER A 162 18.92 1.10 -17.69
N VAL A 163 17.73 1.43 -18.13
CA VAL A 163 16.90 0.58 -18.96
C VAL A 163 16.21 1.39 -20.06
N GLU A 164 16.19 0.85 -21.27
CA GLU A 164 15.44 1.46 -22.37
C GLU A 164 13.95 1.16 -22.20
N ILE A 165 13.15 2.24 -22.19
CA ILE A 165 11.69 2.19 -22.18
C ILE A 165 11.19 2.73 -23.51
N ARG A 166 10.30 1.98 -24.16
CA ARG A 166 9.54 2.43 -25.32
C ARG A 166 8.07 2.50 -24.95
N TRP A 167 7.45 3.63 -25.24
CA TRP A 167 6.04 3.86 -24.95
C TRP A 167 5.34 4.56 -26.08
N ARG A 168 4.02 4.49 -26.10
CA ARG A 168 3.17 5.22 -27.03
C ARG A 168 2.23 6.11 -26.22
N SER A 169 2.25 7.40 -26.51
CA SER A 169 1.34 8.35 -25.86
C SER A 169 -0.12 7.98 -26.13
N GLN A 170 -1.02 8.43 -25.28
CA GLN A 170 -2.46 8.26 -25.50
C GLN A 170 -2.94 8.88 -26.83
N PHE A 171 -2.15 9.79 -27.43
CA PHE A 171 -2.41 10.40 -28.74
C PHE A 171 -1.79 9.62 -29.92
N GLY A 172 -1.13 8.49 -29.68
CA GLY A 172 -0.58 7.58 -30.68
C GLY A 172 0.87 7.79 -31.05
N GLU A 173 1.56 8.77 -30.48
CA GLU A 173 2.98 9.05 -30.75
C GLU A 173 3.87 8.03 -30.02
N GLU A 174 4.72 7.30 -30.74
CA GLU A 174 5.73 6.42 -30.14
C GLU A 174 7.01 7.18 -29.83
N ARG A 175 7.56 6.89 -28.63
CA ARG A 175 8.78 7.47 -28.08
C ARG A 175 9.61 6.39 -27.42
N SER A 176 10.91 6.63 -27.28
CA SER A 176 11.82 5.82 -26.48
C SER A 176 12.84 6.68 -25.75
N ALA A 177 13.25 6.23 -24.59
CA ALA A 177 14.33 6.83 -23.83
C ALA A 177 15.02 5.78 -22.97
N VAL A 178 16.30 6.00 -22.66
CA VAL A 178 17.01 5.25 -21.61
C VAL A 178 16.79 5.98 -20.30
N LEU A 179 16.10 5.32 -19.37
CA LEU A 179 15.82 5.84 -18.04
C LEU A 179 16.79 5.22 -17.04
N THR A 180 17.34 6.03 -16.14
CA THR A 180 18.26 5.57 -15.10
C THR A 180 17.58 5.58 -13.75
N LYS A 181 17.54 4.45 -13.06
CA LYS A 181 16.93 4.31 -11.73
C LYS A 181 17.60 5.21 -10.70
N ARG A 182 16.79 5.82 -9.87
CA ARG A 182 17.20 6.63 -8.72
C ARG A 182 16.19 6.54 -7.59
N ALA A 183 16.49 7.12 -6.44
CA ALA A 183 15.50 7.33 -5.39
C ALA A 183 14.39 8.25 -5.91
N VAL A 184 13.16 7.78 -5.85
CA VAL A 184 11.94 8.49 -6.28
C VAL A 184 11.03 8.66 -5.07
N THR A 185 10.58 9.88 -4.81
CA THR A 185 9.60 10.18 -3.79
C THR A 185 8.19 10.06 -4.36
N ILE A 186 7.34 9.28 -3.70
CA ILE A 186 5.91 9.15 -4.03
C ILE A 186 5.15 10.18 -3.18
N PRO A 187 4.51 11.20 -3.77
CA PRO A 187 3.63 12.10 -3.02
C PRO A 187 2.50 11.30 -2.36
N THR A 188 2.42 11.32 -1.03
CA THR A 188 1.44 10.50 -0.29
C THR A 188 0.01 10.96 -0.54
N VAL A 189 -0.24 12.28 -0.45
CA VAL A 189 -1.43 12.94 -1.01
C VAL A 189 -1.04 13.44 -2.39
N SER A 190 -1.34 12.67 -3.43
CA SER A 190 -0.89 12.97 -4.78
C SER A 190 -1.83 13.91 -5.54
N GLN A 191 -3.10 14.00 -5.11
CA GLN A 191 -4.09 14.95 -5.62
C GLN A 191 -5.04 15.36 -4.50
N LYS A 192 -5.47 16.63 -4.51
CA LYS A 192 -6.55 17.15 -3.68
C LYS A 192 -7.25 18.30 -4.38
N GLU A 193 -8.58 18.33 -4.28
CA GLU A 193 -9.42 19.35 -4.90
C GLU A 193 -10.66 19.61 -4.02
N VAL A 194 -11.32 20.72 -4.24
CA VAL A 194 -12.66 20.97 -3.69
C VAL A 194 -13.60 21.32 -4.82
N PHE A 195 -14.60 20.46 -5.02
CA PHE A 195 -15.65 20.61 -6.03
C PHE A 195 -16.88 21.27 -5.44
N ASP A 196 -17.61 22.04 -6.25
CA ASP A 196 -18.96 22.46 -5.94
C ASP A 196 -19.95 21.44 -6.53
N VAL A 197 -20.73 20.82 -5.66
CA VAL A 197 -21.78 19.89 -6.05
C VAL A 197 -23.11 20.47 -5.58
N ASP A 198 -23.85 21.11 -6.47
CA ASP A 198 -25.13 21.80 -6.21
C ASP A 198 -25.05 22.81 -5.03
N GLY A 199 -23.94 23.58 -4.97
CA GLY A 199 -23.69 24.57 -3.92
C GLY A 199 -23.10 24.03 -2.63
N LEU A 200 -22.78 22.73 -2.58
CA LEU A 200 -22.09 22.10 -1.44
C LEU A 200 -20.63 21.83 -1.77
N PRO A 201 -19.67 22.26 -0.94
CA PRO A 201 -18.26 22.00 -1.14
C PRO A 201 -17.93 20.55 -0.77
N VAL A 202 -17.43 19.79 -1.77
CA VAL A 202 -17.00 18.40 -1.65
C VAL A 202 -15.48 18.33 -1.76
N GLY A 203 -14.81 17.80 -0.75
CA GLY A 203 -13.38 17.54 -0.78
C GLY A 203 -13.07 16.25 -1.51
N TYR A 204 -12.11 16.30 -2.42
CA TYR A 204 -11.49 15.13 -3.05
C TYR A 204 -10.05 15.01 -2.60
N VAL A 205 -9.64 13.82 -2.20
CA VAL A 205 -8.25 13.52 -1.84
C VAL A 205 -7.87 12.15 -2.36
N HIS A 206 -6.79 12.08 -3.15
CA HIS A 206 -6.15 10.82 -3.54
C HIS A 206 -4.97 10.53 -2.62
N LEU A 207 -5.10 9.51 -1.77
CA LEU A 207 -4.06 9.03 -0.88
C LEU A 207 -3.34 7.82 -1.51
N ARG A 208 -2.04 7.96 -1.76
CA ARG A 208 -1.24 6.94 -2.45
C ARG A 208 -0.68 5.86 -1.51
N ASN A 209 -0.29 6.22 -0.30
CA ASN A 209 0.34 5.32 0.67
C ASN A 209 -0.06 5.71 2.09
N PHE A 210 -0.08 4.72 3.01
CA PHE A 210 -0.21 4.91 4.45
C PHE A 210 1.16 4.82 5.12
N VAL A 211 1.99 5.85 4.98
CA VAL A 211 3.36 5.94 5.51
C VAL A 211 3.52 7.19 6.39
N GLU A 212 4.63 7.30 7.14
CA GLU A 212 4.79 8.39 8.11
C GLU A 212 4.56 9.80 7.51
N PRO A 213 5.09 10.16 6.32
CA PRO A 213 4.83 11.47 5.73
C PRO A 213 3.35 11.75 5.41
N SER A 214 2.51 10.73 5.34
CA SER A 214 1.08 10.88 5.03
C SER A 214 0.33 11.64 6.12
N VAL A 215 0.76 11.54 7.38
CA VAL A 215 0.09 12.23 8.50
C VAL A 215 0.07 13.75 8.25
N GLY A 216 1.23 14.37 8.05
CA GLY A 216 1.31 15.81 7.80
C GLY A 216 0.65 16.25 6.50
N ALA A 217 0.71 15.40 5.45
CA ALA A 217 0.05 15.70 4.17
C ALA A 217 -1.48 15.65 4.29
N LEU A 218 -2.02 14.70 5.06
CA LEU A 218 -3.45 14.61 5.37
C LEU A 218 -3.91 15.78 6.25
N ASP A 219 -3.17 16.11 7.30
CA ASP A 219 -3.47 17.26 8.16
C ASP A 219 -3.58 18.55 7.36
N ALA A 220 -2.63 18.80 6.44
CA ALA A 220 -2.65 19.95 5.57
C ALA A 220 -3.85 19.95 4.59
N ALA A 221 -4.22 18.78 4.05
CA ALA A 221 -5.36 18.65 3.15
C ALA A 221 -6.69 18.89 3.90
N PHE A 222 -6.86 18.30 5.08
CA PHE A 222 -8.08 18.44 5.86
C PHE A 222 -8.23 19.83 6.49
N ALA A 223 -7.14 20.49 6.88
CA ALA A 223 -7.18 21.90 7.28
C ALA A 223 -7.66 22.81 6.14
N GLU A 224 -7.24 22.58 4.90
CA GLU A 224 -7.75 23.29 3.74
C GLU A 224 -9.24 23.01 3.50
N PHE A 225 -9.66 21.75 3.60
CA PHE A 225 -11.06 21.36 3.46
C PHE A 225 -11.93 22.02 4.52
N GLN A 226 -11.48 22.04 5.78
CA GLN A 226 -12.16 22.72 6.87
C GLN A 226 -12.29 24.24 6.61
N ALA A 227 -11.20 24.89 6.17
CA ALA A 227 -11.20 26.32 5.85
C ALA A 227 -12.14 26.67 4.68
N ARG A 228 -12.39 25.72 3.77
CA ARG A 228 -13.30 25.86 2.62
C ARG A 228 -14.72 25.37 2.90
N GLY A 229 -15.01 24.98 4.15
CA GLY A 229 -16.34 24.53 4.58
C GLY A 229 -16.81 23.23 3.94
N VAL A 230 -15.87 22.31 3.61
CA VAL A 230 -16.18 21.00 3.04
C VAL A 230 -17.07 20.20 3.99
N THR A 231 -18.14 19.62 3.47
CA THR A 231 -19.12 18.81 4.21
C THR A 231 -19.15 17.35 3.81
N ASP A 232 -18.69 17.01 2.63
CA ASP A 232 -18.63 15.64 2.10
C ASP A 232 -17.24 15.37 1.53
N ILE A 233 -16.80 14.09 1.57
CA ILE A 233 -15.48 13.67 1.09
C ILE A 233 -15.62 12.57 0.04
N VAL A 234 -14.85 12.71 -1.04
CA VAL A 234 -14.46 11.62 -1.94
C VAL A 234 -13.01 11.24 -1.62
N LEU A 235 -12.83 10.08 -1.03
CA LEU A 235 -11.52 9.49 -0.73
C LEU A 235 -11.11 8.54 -1.86
N ASP A 236 -10.10 8.91 -2.63
CA ASP A 236 -9.58 8.06 -3.69
C ASP A 236 -8.41 7.21 -3.18
N LEU A 237 -8.63 5.91 -3.10
CA LEU A 237 -7.66 4.90 -2.66
C LEU A 237 -7.19 4.00 -3.81
N ARG A 238 -7.39 4.40 -5.06
CA ARG A 238 -6.85 3.67 -6.20
C ARG A 238 -5.34 3.57 -6.09
N TYR A 239 -4.80 2.39 -6.42
CA TYR A 239 -3.37 2.07 -6.37
C TYR A 239 -2.74 2.11 -4.96
N ASN A 240 -3.53 2.22 -3.91
CA ASN A 240 -3.05 2.27 -2.53
C ASN A 240 -3.07 0.88 -1.90
N GLY A 241 -1.92 0.20 -1.86
CA GLY A 241 -1.74 -1.13 -1.26
C GLY A 241 -1.79 -1.16 0.28
N GLY A 242 -1.98 -0.02 0.93
CA GLY A 242 -2.05 0.08 2.39
C GLY A 242 -0.81 0.72 3.02
N GLY A 243 -0.42 0.21 4.20
CA GLY A 243 0.70 0.67 5.01
C GLY A 243 0.40 0.66 6.51
N LEU A 244 0.76 1.73 7.22
CA LEU A 244 0.69 1.82 8.67
C LEU A 244 -0.75 1.96 9.18
N ILE A 245 -1.14 1.12 10.14
CA ILE A 245 -2.46 1.14 10.78
C ILE A 245 -2.72 2.49 11.49
N GLU A 246 -1.70 3.07 12.13
CA GLU A 246 -1.83 4.37 12.81
C GLU A 246 -2.18 5.49 11.81
N VAL A 247 -1.65 5.45 10.59
CA VAL A 247 -1.98 6.43 9.53
C VAL A 247 -3.42 6.20 9.04
N ALA A 248 -3.85 4.94 8.89
CA ALA A 248 -5.24 4.62 8.54
C ALA A 248 -6.22 5.08 9.64
N ARG A 249 -5.88 4.86 10.92
CA ARG A 249 -6.64 5.34 12.06
C ARG A 249 -6.73 6.88 12.07
N HIS A 250 -5.60 7.56 11.80
CA HIS A 250 -5.55 9.01 11.72
C HIS A 250 -6.46 9.56 10.60
N LEU A 251 -6.39 9.00 9.39
CA LEU A 251 -7.29 9.38 8.29
C LEU A 251 -8.76 9.11 8.65
N GLY A 252 -9.06 7.94 9.22
CA GLY A 252 -10.41 7.63 9.69
C GLY A 252 -10.92 8.65 10.73
N SER A 253 -10.03 9.10 11.62
CA SER A 253 -10.32 10.12 12.63
C SER A 253 -10.56 11.51 12.02
N LEU A 254 -9.76 11.89 11.02
CA LEU A 254 -9.96 13.14 10.27
C LEU A 254 -11.32 13.18 9.55
N ILE A 255 -11.78 12.05 9.03
CA ILE A 255 -13.07 11.92 8.34
C ILE A 255 -14.22 11.90 9.35
N GLY A 256 -14.13 11.04 10.36
CA GLY A 256 -15.23 10.75 11.27
C GLY A 256 -15.45 11.78 12.39
N GLY A 257 -14.38 12.49 12.78
CA GLY A 257 -14.42 13.56 13.79
C GLY A 257 -15.12 13.14 15.08
N VAL A 258 -15.97 14.02 15.59
CA VAL A 258 -16.71 13.82 16.85
C VAL A 258 -17.61 12.58 16.81
N ARG A 259 -18.15 12.20 15.64
CA ARG A 259 -19.02 11.01 15.47
C ARG A 259 -18.34 9.73 15.85
N THR A 260 -17.05 9.61 15.53
CA THR A 260 -16.29 8.38 15.74
C THR A 260 -15.37 8.45 16.95
N ASN A 261 -15.16 9.63 17.52
CA ASN A 261 -14.22 9.82 18.63
C ASN A 261 -14.39 8.78 19.74
N THR A 262 -13.28 8.16 20.14
CA THR A 262 -13.20 7.05 21.12
C THR A 262 -13.84 5.72 20.71
N GLN A 263 -14.55 5.66 19.60
CA GLN A 263 -15.08 4.40 19.07
C GLN A 263 -13.94 3.47 18.59
N VAL A 264 -14.23 2.18 18.48
CA VAL A 264 -13.26 1.20 17.98
C VAL A 264 -13.07 1.38 16.48
N PHE A 265 -11.84 1.71 16.06
CA PHE A 265 -11.45 1.70 14.66
C PHE A 265 -11.18 0.27 14.16
N VAL A 266 -10.30 -0.45 14.86
CA VAL A 266 -9.96 -1.84 14.55
C VAL A 266 -9.44 -2.56 15.79
N GLU A 267 -9.77 -3.84 15.89
CA GLU A 267 -9.17 -4.79 16.83
C GLU A 267 -8.25 -5.72 16.07
N LEU A 268 -7.07 -5.98 16.65
CA LEU A 268 -6.10 -6.94 16.12
C LEU A 268 -6.14 -8.19 16.97
N ALA A 269 -6.37 -9.34 16.35
CA ALA A 269 -6.38 -10.65 17.01
C ALA A 269 -5.23 -11.51 16.46
N HIS A 270 -4.38 -12.00 17.36
CA HIS A 270 -3.20 -12.80 17.06
C HIS A 270 -3.49 -14.30 17.16
N ASN A 271 -2.48 -15.11 16.89
CA ASN A 271 -2.55 -16.54 17.19
C ASN A 271 -2.61 -16.79 18.71
N ASP A 272 -2.94 -18.02 19.11
CA ASP A 272 -3.15 -18.41 20.52
C ASP A 272 -1.90 -18.27 21.41
N LYS A 273 -0.69 -18.23 20.84
CA LYS A 273 0.56 -17.96 21.56
C LYS A 273 0.74 -16.47 21.88
N ASN A 274 0.11 -15.61 21.11
CA ASN A 274 0.36 -14.17 21.10
C ASN A 274 -0.88 -13.33 21.46
N THR A 275 -1.86 -13.89 22.12
CA THR A 275 -3.09 -13.18 22.55
C THR A 275 -2.81 -11.97 23.45
N PHE A 276 -1.67 -11.97 24.16
CA PHE A 276 -1.22 -10.80 24.95
C PHE A 276 -0.84 -9.58 24.10
N ARG A 277 -0.71 -9.75 22.78
CA ARG A 277 -0.48 -8.68 21.77
C ARG A 277 -1.78 -8.16 21.18
N ASP A 278 -2.93 -8.76 21.48
CA ASP A 278 -4.23 -8.30 21.01
C ASP A 278 -4.40 -6.84 21.38
N ARG A 279 -4.80 -6.04 20.41
CA ARG A 279 -4.82 -4.59 20.56
C ARG A 279 -6.04 -3.98 19.89
N THR A 280 -6.63 -3.01 20.58
CA THR A 280 -7.73 -2.21 20.08
C THR A 280 -7.23 -0.80 19.74
N PHE A 281 -7.37 -0.41 18.50
CA PHE A 281 -7.17 0.98 18.05
C PHE A 281 -8.51 1.70 18.08
N ARG A 282 -8.51 2.92 18.61
CA ARG A 282 -9.69 3.77 18.66
C ARG A 282 -9.47 5.02 17.84
N PHE A 283 -10.55 5.55 17.29
CA PHE A 283 -10.51 6.86 16.65
C PHE A 283 -10.18 7.95 17.68
N ASP A 284 -9.51 8.99 17.19
CA ASP A 284 -9.28 10.26 17.88
C ASP A 284 -10.21 11.35 17.29
N ASP A 285 -10.05 12.58 17.76
CA ASP A 285 -10.69 13.78 17.21
C ASP A 285 -9.60 14.85 16.95
N PRO A 286 -8.84 14.73 15.85
CA PRO A 286 -7.80 15.70 15.52
C PRO A 286 -8.44 17.07 15.15
N PRO A 287 -7.73 18.19 15.41
CA PRO A 287 -8.29 19.54 15.19
C PRO A 287 -8.77 19.81 13.75
N GLN A 288 -8.27 19.07 12.77
CA GLN A 288 -8.62 19.21 11.35
C GLN A 288 -9.75 18.27 10.93
N SER A 289 -10.38 17.53 11.87
CA SER A 289 -11.47 16.61 11.56
C SER A 289 -12.69 17.33 10.96
N LEU A 290 -13.43 16.64 10.09
CA LEU A 290 -14.54 17.23 9.36
C LEU A 290 -15.92 16.76 9.83
N ASP A 291 -16.00 15.65 10.58
CA ASP A 291 -17.26 15.07 11.06
C ASP A 291 -18.27 14.82 9.92
N VAL A 292 -17.78 14.24 8.81
CA VAL A 292 -18.62 14.06 7.60
C VAL A 292 -19.80 13.12 7.87
N PRO A 293 -20.99 13.39 7.28
CA PRO A 293 -22.17 12.56 7.49
C PRO A 293 -22.15 11.25 6.70
N ARG A 294 -21.32 11.17 5.68
CA ARG A 294 -21.15 10.01 4.77
C ARG A 294 -19.80 10.09 4.07
N LEU A 295 -19.29 8.98 3.59
CA LEU A 295 -18.03 8.88 2.85
C LEU A 295 -18.25 8.18 1.51
N VAL A 296 -17.71 8.73 0.43
CA VAL A 296 -17.57 8.02 -0.84
C VAL A 296 -16.11 7.67 -1.05
N VAL A 297 -15.82 6.39 -1.31
CA VAL A 297 -14.47 5.89 -1.54
C VAL A 297 -14.35 5.39 -2.97
N ILE A 298 -13.36 5.88 -3.71
CA ILE A 298 -12.99 5.31 -5.00
C ILE A 298 -11.91 4.25 -4.75
N ALA A 299 -12.21 3.00 -5.13
CA ALA A 299 -11.33 1.85 -4.90
C ALA A 299 -11.15 0.98 -6.15
N THR A 300 -10.11 0.17 -6.14
CA THR A 300 -9.83 -0.86 -7.15
C THR A 300 -9.27 -2.10 -6.47
N ARG A 301 -9.04 -3.17 -7.23
CA ARG A 301 -8.32 -4.36 -6.77
C ARG A 301 -6.91 -4.10 -6.23
N ALA A 302 -6.37 -2.91 -6.43
CA ALA A 302 -5.10 -2.47 -5.83
C ALA A 302 -5.28 -1.76 -4.48
N SER A 303 -6.52 -1.48 -4.06
CA SER A 303 -6.83 -0.89 -2.74
C SER A 303 -6.84 -2.02 -1.70
N ALA A 304 -5.83 -2.06 -0.82
CA ALA A 304 -5.61 -3.20 0.07
C ALA A 304 -5.27 -2.79 1.52
N SER A 305 -5.43 -3.72 2.46
CA SER A 305 -4.91 -3.63 3.84
C SER A 305 -5.37 -2.35 4.55
N ALA A 306 -4.49 -1.39 4.87
CA ALA A 306 -4.83 -0.14 5.54
C ALA A 306 -5.92 0.67 4.80
N SER A 307 -5.98 0.59 3.46
CA SER A 307 -7.08 1.16 2.66
C SER A 307 -8.42 0.53 3.02
N GLU A 308 -8.43 -0.79 3.15
CA GLU A 308 -9.64 -1.55 3.53
C GLU A 308 -10.00 -1.32 5.00
N LEU A 309 -9.00 -1.10 5.88
CA LEU A 309 -9.26 -0.75 7.28
C LEU A 309 -9.98 0.58 7.42
N VAL A 310 -9.68 1.59 6.60
CA VAL A 310 -10.40 2.87 6.62
C VAL A 310 -11.87 2.68 6.23
N ILE A 311 -12.12 1.92 5.16
CA ILE A 311 -13.48 1.62 4.70
C ILE A 311 -14.25 0.84 5.76
N ALA A 312 -13.71 -0.31 6.18
CA ALA A 312 -14.36 -1.19 7.14
C ALA A 312 -14.48 -0.57 8.55
N GLY A 313 -13.51 0.26 8.95
CA GLY A 313 -13.50 0.90 10.26
C GLY A 313 -14.52 2.02 10.40
N LEU A 314 -14.81 2.74 9.32
CA LEU A 314 -15.80 3.82 9.30
C LEU A 314 -17.23 3.32 9.07
N ASP A 315 -17.41 2.23 8.33
CA ASP A 315 -18.72 1.68 7.94
C ASP A 315 -19.73 1.47 9.10
N PRO A 316 -19.31 1.04 10.32
CA PRO A 316 -20.22 0.92 11.45
C PRO A 316 -20.79 2.25 11.98
N PHE A 317 -20.22 3.39 11.60
CA PHE A 317 -20.52 4.70 12.20
C PHE A 317 -21.10 5.72 11.23
N ILE A 318 -20.70 5.65 9.97
CA ILE A 318 -21.20 6.53 8.89
C ILE A 318 -21.43 5.69 7.63
N PRO A 319 -22.41 6.05 6.78
CA PRO A 319 -22.59 5.41 5.49
C PRO A 319 -21.33 5.54 4.64
N VAL A 320 -20.74 4.40 4.22
CA VAL A 320 -19.61 4.35 3.29
C VAL A 320 -20.09 3.74 1.98
N THR A 321 -19.81 4.42 0.86
CA THR A 321 -20.14 3.95 -0.49
C THR A 321 -18.86 3.73 -1.28
N VAL A 322 -18.66 2.54 -1.79
CA VAL A 322 -17.51 2.17 -2.62
C VAL A 322 -17.85 2.32 -4.09
N VAL A 323 -17.10 3.18 -4.79
CA VAL A 323 -17.17 3.43 -6.23
C VAL A 323 -15.96 2.84 -6.93
N GLY A 324 -16.12 2.30 -8.13
CA GLY A 324 -15.02 1.74 -8.92
C GLY A 324 -15.07 0.23 -9.03
N ASP A 325 -14.20 -0.47 -8.34
CA ASP A 325 -14.20 -1.94 -8.24
C ASP A 325 -14.09 -2.37 -6.77
N ARG A 326 -14.35 -3.66 -6.53
CA ARG A 326 -14.10 -4.23 -5.19
C ARG A 326 -12.63 -4.11 -4.83
N THR A 327 -12.35 -4.08 -3.52
CA THR A 327 -10.98 -3.99 -3.02
C THR A 327 -10.20 -5.31 -3.16
N TYR A 328 -8.96 -5.33 -2.69
CA TYR A 328 -8.05 -6.48 -2.82
C TYR A 328 -8.47 -7.70 -2.02
N GLY A 329 -8.82 -7.52 -0.74
CA GLY A 329 -9.16 -8.60 0.18
C GLY A 329 -8.02 -9.03 1.10
N LYS A 330 -7.47 -8.10 1.87
CA LYS A 330 -6.42 -8.39 2.87
C LYS A 330 -6.89 -8.03 4.29
N PRO A 331 -7.77 -8.84 4.93
CA PRO A 331 -8.25 -8.62 6.30
C PRO A 331 -7.23 -9.01 7.37
N VAL A 332 -5.97 -9.10 7.03
CA VAL A 332 -4.86 -9.53 7.88
C VAL A 332 -3.71 -8.52 7.82
N GLY A 333 -2.88 -8.53 8.87
CA GLY A 333 -1.73 -7.64 8.93
C GLY A 333 -0.47 -8.33 9.42
N GLN A 334 0.62 -7.58 9.36
CA GLN A 334 1.98 -8.09 9.59
C GLN A 334 2.75 -7.15 10.50
N TYR A 335 3.72 -7.72 11.19
CA TYR A 335 4.84 -6.99 11.79
C TYR A 335 6.10 -7.25 10.98
N GLY A 336 7.00 -6.26 10.93
CA GLY A 336 8.33 -6.44 10.37
C GLY A 336 9.29 -7.03 11.41
N PHE A 337 9.98 -8.10 11.03
CA PHE A 337 11.04 -8.74 11.82
C PHE A 337 12.35 -8.63 11.09
N GLU A 338 13.25 -7.79 11.60
CA GLU A 338 14.55 -7.52 11.00
C GLU A 338 15.52 -8.70 11.22
N PHE A 339 16.24 -9.06 10.17
CA PHE A 339 17.33 -10.03 10.20
C PHE A 339 18.33 -9.74 9.07
N CYS A 340 19.60 -9.74 9.40
CA CYS A 340 20.65 -9.37 8.44
C CYS A 340 20.36 -7.99 7.79
N ASP A 341 20.24 -7.97 6.46
CA ASP A 341 19.87 -6.81 5.64
C ASP A 341 18.40 -6.84 5.17
N LYS A 342 17.58 -7.71 5.78
CA LYS A 342 16.21 -8.01 5.37
C LYS A 342 15.20 -7.78 6.50
N VAL A 343 13.94 -7.70 6.11
CA VAL A 343 12.79 -7.70 7.02
C VAL A 343 11.79 -8.75 6.53
N LEU A 344 11.43 -9.66 7.44
CA LEU A 344 10.36 -10.62 7.21
C LEU A 344 9.03 -10.01 7.67
N PHE A 345 8.01 -10.08 6.83
CA PHE A 345 6.64 -9.67 7.14
C PHE A 345 5.69 -10.88 7.10
N PRO A 346 5.61 -11.69 8.15
CA PRO A 346 4.64 -12.78 8.22
C PRO A 346 3.25 -12.24 8.54
N VAL A 347 2.20 -12.85 8.02
CA VAL A 347 0.83 -12.57 8.50
C VAL A 347 0.77 -12.91 9.99
N SER A 348 0.62 -11.89 10.85
CA SER A 348 0.74 -12.01 12.30
C SER A 348 -0.58 -11.85 13.04
N PHE A 349 -1.56 -11.18 12.45
CA PHE A 349 -2.85 -10.91 13.08
C PHE A 349 -3.97 -10.77 12.04
N ARG A 350 -5.21 -10.95 12.51
CA ARG A 350 -6.44 -10.65 11.79
C ARG A 350 -6.99 -9.32 12.30
N SER A 351 -7.56 -8.53 11.40
CA SER A 351 -8.26 -7.29 11.74
C SER A 351 -9.76 -7.54 11.88
N ARG A 352 -10.42 -6.81 12.80
CA ARG A 352 -11.86 -6.83 13.02
C ARG A 352 -12.34 -5.41 13.30
N ASN A 353 -13.40 -4.94 12.63
CA ASN A 353 -14.00 -3.63 12.90
C ASN A 353 -14.97 -3.69 14.10
N ALA A 354 -15.55 -2.55 14.47
CA ALA A 354 -16.47 -2.43 15.59
C ALA A 354 -17.77 -3.28 15.44
N ALA A 355 -18.16 -3.63 14.21
CA ALA A 355 -19.30 -4.51 13.93
C ALA A 355 -18.92 -5.99 13.89
N GLY A 356 -17.64 -6.34 14.13
CA GLY A 356 -17.14 -7.71 14.11
C GLY A 356 -16.78 -8.23 12.72
N GLN A 357 -16.82 -7.41 11.68
CA GLN A 357 -16.43 -7.82 10.33
C GLN A 357 -14.93 -8.10 10.26
N THR A 358 -14.54 -9.27 9.72
CA THR A 358 -13.16 -9.73 9.64
C THR A 358 -12.83 -10.53 8.38
N ASP A 359 -13.79 -11.13 7.69
CA ASP A 359 -13.55 -12.12 6.64
C ASP A 359 -13.88 -11.57 5.24
N TYR A 360 -13.13 -10.54 4.79
CA TYR A 360 -13.27 -10.00 3.43
C TYR A 360 -12.08 -10.39 2.52
N PHE A 361 -11.66 -11.68 2.54
CA PHE A 361 -10.58 -12.17 1.68
C PHE A 361 -10.85 -12.05 0.17
N ASP A 362 -12.11 -11.90 -0.22
CA ASP A 362 -12.50 -11.62 -1.62
C ASP A 362 -12.55 -10.12 -1.94
N GLY A 363 -12.21 -9.25 -0.99
CA GLY A 363 -12.32 -7.80 -1.05
C GLY A 363 -13.67 -7.28 -0.56
N LEU A 364 -13.67 -6.02 -0.12
CA LEU A 364 -14.89 -5.30 0.20
C LEU A 364 -15.68 -5.07 -1.10
N PRO A 365 -17.01 -5.24 -1.07
CA PRO A 365 -17.84 -5.12 -2.28
C PRO A 365 -17.86 -3.69 -2.81
N VAL A 366 -18.08 -3.56 -4.11
CA VAL A 366 -18.36 -2.27 -4.76
C VAL A 366 -19.86 -2.02 -4.76
N ASP A 367 -20.26 -0.78 -4.45
CA ASP A 367 -21.64 -0.34 -4.52
C ASP A 367 -21.99 0.23 -5.90
N CYS A 368 -21.15 1.15 -6.41
CA CYS A 368 -21.31 1.79 -7.71
C CYS A 368 -20.11 1.48 -8.61
N PRO A 369 -20.17 0.43 -9.44
CA PRO A 369 -19.10 0.11 -10.37
C PRO A 369 -18.79 1.25 -11.34
N ALA A 370 -17.50 1.53 -11.53
CA ALA A 370 -17.01 2.51 -12.49
C ALA A 370 -15.59 2.17 -12.93
N SER A 371 -15.29 2.36 -14.19
CA SER A 371 -13.98 2.06 -14.74
C SER A 371 -12.94 3.11 -14.31
N ASP A 372 -11.70 2.66 -14.07
CA ASP A 372 -10.55 3.54 -13.91
C ASP A 372 -10.13 4.08 -15.30
N ASN A 373 -10.59 5.27 -15.62
CA ASN A 373 -10.36 5.88 -16.94
C ASN A 373 -8.96 6.52 -17.01
N LEU A 374 -8.00 5.76 -17.55
CA LEU A 374 -6.62 6.21 -17.72
C LEU A 374 -6.45 7.32 -18.78
N ASP A 375 -7.47 7.63 -19.59
CA ASP A 375 -7.41 8.73 -20.56
C ASP A 375 -7.65 10.11 -19.92
N ARG A 376 -7.95 10.12 -18.60
CA ARG A 376 -8.17 11.31 -17.79
C ARG A 376 -7.18 11.39 -16.64
N ALA A 377 -6.86 12.61 -16.23
CA ALA A 377 -6.05 12.82 -15.03
C ALA A 377 -6.78 12.37 -13.77
N LEU A 378 -6.03 12.00 -12.73
CA LEU A 378 -6.58 11.87 -11.38
C LEU A 378 -7.05 13.26 -10.90
N GLY A 379 -8.25 13.33 -10.31
CA GLY A 379 -8.86 14.60 -9.90
C GLY A 379 -9.63 15.32 -11.01
N ASP A 380 -9.63 14.82 -12.27
CA ASP A 380 -10.52 15.35 -13.32
C ASP A 380 -11.97 14.92 -13.01
N PRO A 381 -12.91 15.87 -12.79
CA PRO A 381 -14.31 15.53 -12.48
C PRO A 381 -15.03 14.78 -13.61
N ALA A 382 -14.47 14.72 -14.81
CA ALA A 382 -14.96 13.92 -15.94
C ALA A 382 -14.28 12.52 -16.02
N GLU A 383 -13.36 12.19 -15.13
CA GLU A 383 -12.84 10.82 -14.99
C GLU A 383 -13.94 9.91 -14.44
N SER A 384 -14.09 8.71 -15.02
CA SER A 384 -15.30 7.90 -14.82
C SER A 384 -15.61 7.59 -13.35
N SER A 385 -14.63 7.18 -12.56
CA SER A 385 -14.84 6.87 -11.14
C SER A 385 -15.14 8.11 -10.31
N LEU A 386 -14.44 9.23 -10.58
CA LEU A 386 -14.70 10.49 -9.87
C LEU A 386 -16.06 11.09 -10.28
N ALA A 387 -16.40 11.03 -11.57
CA ALA A 387 -17.70 11.47 -12.06
C ALA A 387 -18.85 10.69 -11.39
N GLU A 388 -18.70 9.37 -11.23
CA GLU A 388 -19.67 8.52 -10.53
C GLU A 388 -19.77 8.90 -9.03
N ALA A 389 -18.63 9.09 -8.37
CA ALA A 389 -18.59 9.50 -6.96
C ALA A 389 -19.31 10.83 -6.71
N LEU A 390 -19.03 11.85 -7.55
CA LEU A 390 -19.70 13.16 -7.47
C LEU A 390 -21.19 13.04 -7.81
N SER A 391 -21.56 12.21 -8.78
CA SER A 391 -22.98 11.94 -9.12
C SER A 391 -23.71 11.25 -7.96
N PHE A 392 -23.06 10.28 -7.29
CA PHE A 392 -23.63 9.62 -6.12
C PHE A 392 -23.85 10.62 -4.96
N LEU A 393 -22.89 11.48 -4.69
CA LEU A 393 -23.05 12.52 -3.65
C LEU A 393 -24.23 13.44 -3.94
N ARG A 394 -24.48 13.77 -5.21
CA ARG A 394 -25.59 14.60 -5.65
C ARG A 394 -26.95 13.90 -5.57
N THR A 395 -27.02 12.63 -5.99
CA THR A 395 -28.31 11.94 -6.23
C THR A 395 -28.68 10.92 -5.16
N GLY A 396 -27.69 10.45 -4.37
CA GLY A 396 -27.83 9.33 -3.44
C GLY A 396 -27.99 7.97 -4.12
N ARG A 397 -27.67 7.86 -5.42
CA ARG A 397 -27.84 6.62 -6.21
C ARG A 397 -26.72 6.46 -7.21
N CYS A 398 -26.35 5.21 -7.51
CA CYS A 398 -25.47 4.91 -8.62
C CYS A 398 -26.13 5.29 -9.96
N SER A 399 -25.34 5.73 -10.92
CA SER A 399 -25.81 6.07 -12.26
C SER A 399 -26.25 4.81 -13.03
N ALA A 400 -27.05 5.02 -14.08
CA ALA A 400 -27.46 3.91 -14.95
C ALA A 400 -26.29 3.25 -15.68
N SER A 401 -25.23 4.02 -16.02
CA SER A 401 -24.00 3.52 -16.60
C SER A 401 -23.23 2.62 -15.63
N ALA A 402 -23.09 3.00 -14.37
CA ALA A 402 -22.48 2.18 -13.33
C ALA A 402 -23.19 0.83 -13.18
N LEU A 403 -24.51 0.82 -13.21
CA LEU A 403 -25.29 -0.42 -13.12
C LEU A 403 -25.12 -1.33 -14.36
N GLN A 404 -24.84 -0.77 -15.55
CA GLN A 404 -24.53 -1.53 -16.75
C GLN A 404 -23.09 -2.10 -16.69
N GLU A 405 -22.12 -1.37 -16.19
CA GLU A 405 -20.74 -1.84 -15.99
C GLU A 405 -20.70 -3.01 -14.99
N ALA A 406 -21.50 -2.98 -13.93
CA ALA A 406 -21.64 -4.09 -12.97
C ALA A 406 -22.00 -5.43 -13.64
N GLN A 407 -22.75 -5.39 -14.73
CA GLN A 407 -23.14 -6.58 -15.48
C GLN A 407 -22.03 -7.09 -16.41
N ALA A 408 -21.13 -6.20 -16.85
CA ALA A 408 -20.05 -6.52 -17.78
C ALA A 408 -18.74 -6.94 -17.09
N ALA A 409 -18.50 -6.53 -15.84
CA ALA A 409 -17.23 -6.66 -15.11
C ALA A 409 -17.08 -7.98 -14.34
N ARG A 410 -17.26 -9.15 -15.00
CA ARG A 410 -17.08 -10.48 -14.37
C ARG A 410 -15.72 -11.13 -14.62
N GLU A 411 -14.66 -10.39 -14.93
CA GLU A 411 -13.33 -10.97 -15.12
C GLU A 411 -12.38 -10.67 -13.95
N PRO A 412 -11.61 -11.66 -13.46
CA PRO A 412 -10.65 -11.46 -12.38
C PRO A 412 -9.48 -10.59 -12.85
N GLY A 413 -9.20 -9.51 -12.15
CA GLY A 413 -8.00 -8.70 -12.36
C GLY A 413 -6.71 -9.45 -11.97
N VAL A 414 -5.58 -9.04 -12.55
CA VAL A 414 -4.25 -9.59 -12.18
C VAL A 414 -3.96 -9.24 -10.72
N ARG A 415 -3.67 -10.24 -9.89
CA ARG A 415 -3.19 -10.05 -8.51
C ARG A 415 -1.72 -9.73 -8.55
N LEU A 416 -1.33 -8.58 -8.01
CA LEU A 416 0.07 -8.26 -7.73
C LEU A 416 0.54 -9.03 -6.51
N THR A 417 1.78 -9.51 -6.50
CA THR A 417 2.34 -10.32 -5.41
C THR A 417 3.47 -9.60 -4.66
N GLY A 418 3.60 -9.88 -3.36
CA GLY A 418 4.70 -9.43 -2.53
C GLY A 418 4.82 -7.90 -2.37
N TRP A 419 6.05 -7.40 -2.26
CA TRP A 419 6.37 -5.98 -2.11
C TRP A 419 5.80 -5.10 -3.23
N ALA A 420 5.80 -5.59 -4.47
CA ALA A 420 5.24 -4.88 -5.62
C ALA A 420 3.74 -4.57 -5.46
N SER A 421 2.99 -5.37 -4.68
CA SER A 421 1.58 -5.10 -4.40
C SER A 421 1.38 -3.87 -3.51
N LEU A 422 2.32 -3.58 -2.61
CA LEU A 422 2.28 -2.39 -1.74
C LEU A 422 2.65 -1.12 -2.51
N LEU A 423 3.70 -1.19 -3.31
CA LEU A 423 4.19 -0.05 -4.08
C LEU A 423 3.36 0.20 -5.33
N ASN A 424 3.02 -0.85 -6.06
CA ASN A 424 2.49 -0.75 -7.44
C ASN A 424 3.24 0.35 -8.23
N ALA A 425 4.59 0.41 -8.05
CA ALA A 425 5.47 1.43 -8.61
C ALA A 425 6.75 0.77 -9.15
N HIS A 426 7.22 1.23 -10.29
CA HIS A 426 8.37 0.68 -11.01
C HIS A 426 9.37 1.76 -11.43
#